data_5937c87c2bb5463c8a7a58e6fd963498
#
_entry.id   5937c87c2bb5463c8a7a58e6fd963498
#
_cell.length_a   1.000
_cell.length_b   1.000
_cell.length_c   1.000
_cell.angle_alpha   90.00
_cell.angle_beta   90.00
_cell.angle_gamma   90.00
#
_symmetry.space_group_name_H-M   'P 1'
#
loop_
_entity.id
_entity.type
_entity.pdbx_description
1 polymer ?
#
loop_
_entity_poly.entity_id
_entity_poly.type
_entity_poly.pdbx_seq_one_letter_code
_entity_poly.pdbx_strand_id
1 'polypeptide(L)'
;LVKPLPSFTGVVFYYKFVAGVEKGGVEAERTFNDPWALGKMDEARINYTSPVVIDSFAGDGATVTFSLTWKHNLIATETPLVTVDGAEVAVASFDATAGTITLASAPAAGAAIKVAYKYDMVTVPQAEIPTIKVVSDSISLTAKPRRVKIFFSQFASFMAKQEAGFNLEEALKSQAVSELEYEIDSEIVNLLAKNAGAYAKEHGEATVTFNKRVPVGISKSEHYEAFAETLLALSKVIRDRTKRYGINYIVGATDLPLVVGLMKNWKDSGQSTKPGPYFAGSINGIKVYVHPEMEQGHFFGGFHGDDLMTSSAVYGPYMPIVPTALLQGPDGGSTQGFSTLYALEMLNDILLCEGRIVDEANKDANQVVAVAGAEGSN
;
A
#
# COMPACT_ATOMS: atom_id res chain seq x y z
N LEU A 1 2.17 -9.95 -3.94
CA LEU A 1 3.35 -10.80 -4.10
C LEU A 1 2.96 -12.27 -3.98
N VAL A 2 3.49 -13.13 -4.85
CA VAL A 2 3.29 -14.59 -4.78
C VAL A 2 4.54 -15.23 -4.18
N LYS A 3 4.36 -16.00 -3.09
CA LYS A 3 5.46 -16.65 -2.37
C LYS A 3 5.05 -18.09 -2.01
N PRO A 4 5.46 -19.11 -2.79
CA PRO A 4 5.13 -20.51 -2.49
C PRO A 4 5.56 -20.90 -1.06
N LEU A 5 4.70 -21.62 -0.35
CA LEU A 5 4.98 -22.09 0.99
C LEU A 5 5.63 -23.47 0.96
N PRO A 6 6.70 -23.71 1.74
CA PRO A 6 7.35 -25.03 1.82
C PRO A 6 6.58 -26.02 2.70
N SER A 7 5.71 -25.53 3.59
CA SER A 7 4.93 -26.32 4.53
C SER A 7 3.57 -25.66 4.82
N PHE A 8 2.67 -26.36 5.52
CA PHE A 8 1.36 -25.84 5.93
C PHE A 8 1.43 -24.50 6.66
N THR A 9 2.44 -24.33 7.51
CA THR A 9 2.79 -23.05 8.12
C THR A 9 4.16 -22.66 7.61
N GLY A 10 4.22 -21.62 6.80
CA GLY A 10 5.46 -21.09 6.23
C GLY A 10 5.88 -19.80 6.93
N VAL A 11 7.18 -19.57 6.98
CA VAL A 11 7.75 -18.29 7.43
C VAL A 11 8.43 -17.62 6.24
N VAL A 12 8.04 -16.40 5.97
CA VAL A 12 8.66 -15.58 4.94
C VAL A 12 9.57 -14.56 5.59
N PHE A 13 10.87 -14.66 5.34
CA PHE A 13 11.88 -13.74 5.85
C PHE A 13 12.04 -12.56 4.92
N TYR A 14 12.29 -11.39 5.51
CA TYR A 14 12.63 -10.18 4.79
C TYR A 14 13.65 -9.35 5.58
N TYR A 15 14.32 -8.43 4.90
CA TYR A 15 15.37 -7.62 5.49
C TYR A 15 14.94 -6.17 5.62
N LYS A 16 15.11 -5.63 6.83
CA LYS A 16 14.97 -4.21 7.11
C LYS A 16 16.35 -3.56 7.18
N PHE A 17 16.48 -2.42 6.56
CA PHE A 17 17.66 -1.56 6.73
C PHE A 17 17.31 -0.51 7.77
N VAL A 18 18.02 -0.51 8.90
CA VAL A 18 17.68 0.34 10.05
C VAL A 18 18.84 1.27 10.40
N ALA A 19 18.52 2.43 10.98
CA ALA A 19 19.52 3.33 11.53
C ALA A 19 20.24 2.68 12.70
N GLY A 20 21.55 2.71 12.69
CA GLY A 20 22.35 2.12 13.76
C GLY A 20 22.53 3.01 14.98
N VAL A 21 22.38 4.32 14.79
CA VAL A 21 22.48 5.35 15.83
C VAL A 21 21.42 6.40 15.62
N GLU A 22 21.05 7.08 16.70
CA GLU A 22 20.17 8.23 16.65
C GLU A 22 20.92 9.46 16.12
N LYS A 23 20.33 10.18 15.15
CA LYS A 23 20.91 11.42 14.63
C LYS A 23 19.86 12.30 13.96
N GLY A 24 19.73 13.54 14.42
CA GLY A 24 18.96 14.57 13.75
C GLY A 24 17.48 14.20 13.55
N GLY A 25 16.80 13.66 14.58
CA GLY A 25 15.42 13.22 14.51
C GLY A 25 15.20 11.84 13.87
N VAL A 26 16.27 11.17 13.39
CA VAL A 26 16.21 9.76 13.02
C VAL A 26 16.54 8.92 14.26
N GLU A 27 15.56 8.29 14.84
CA GLU A 27 15.71 7.40 15.99
C GLU A 27 16.57 6.16 15.62
N ALA A 28 17.27 5.61 16.61
CA ALA A 28 17.95 4.33 16.43
C ALA A 28 16.94 3.23 16.06
N GLU A 29 17.37 2.29 15.22
CA GLU A 29 16.53 1.20 14.67
C GLU A 29 15.41 1.64 13.73
N ARG A 30 15.31 2.92 13.37
CA ARG A 30 14.38 3.40 12.37
C ARG A 30 14.64 2.77 11.01
N THR A 31 13.60 2.22 10.38
CA THR A 31 13.71 1.51 9.10
C THR A 31 13.79 2.47 7.91
N PHE A 32 14.72 2.23 6.98
CA PHE A 32 14.92 3.04 5.77
C PHE A 32 14.18 2.52 4.55
N ASN A 33 13.87 1.23 4.47
CA ASN A 33 13.21 0.59 3.32
C ASN A 33 11.73 0.27 3.54
N ASP A 34 11.20 0.53 4.72
CA ASP A 34 9.77 0.39 4.98
C ASP A 34 9.01 1.61 4.43
N PRO A 35 8.02 1.43 3.53
CA PRO A 35 7.22 2.52 2.98
C PRO A 35 6.56 3.39 4.05
N TRP A 36 6.08 2.76 5.13
CA TRP A 36 5.46 3.47 6.24
C TRP A 36 6.45 4.34 7.04
N ALA A 37 7.66 3.82 7.28
CA ALA A 37 8.73 4.58 7.93
C ALA A 37 9.24 5.72 7.05
N LEU A 38 9.26 5.53 5.72
CA LEU A 38 9.69 6.55 4.75
C LEU A 38 8.82 7.81 4.83
N GLY A 39 7.51 7.68 4.98
CA GLY A 39 6.59 8.81 5.08
C GLY A 39 6.78 9.66 6.34
N LYS A 40 7.36 9.08 7.40
CA LYS A 40 7.62 9.76 8.68
C LYS A 40 9.03 10.34 8.80
N MET A 41 9.90 10.11 7.82
CA MET A 41 11.27 10.62 7.78
C MET A 41 11.34 11.90 6.95
N ASP A 42 11.07 13.04 7.56
CA ASP A 42 11.12 14.36 6.94
C ASP A 42 12.56 14.81 6.59
N GLU A 43 12.91 16.03 6.94
CA GLU A 43 14.24 16.63 6.71
C GLU A 43 15.38 15.85 7.39
N ALA A 44 15.10 15.20 8.50
CA ALA A 44 16.07 14.42 9.26
C ALA A 44 16.72 13.30 8.43
N ARG A 45 15.94 12.60 7.60
CA ARG A 45 16.45 11.52 6.74
C ARG A 45 17.43 12.02 5.69
N ILE A 46 17.18 13.20 5.12
CA ILE A 46 18.04 13.82 4.10
C ILE A 46 19.42 14.10 4.68
N ASN A 47 19.51 14.39 5.97
CA ASN A 47 20.71 14.78 6.66
C ASN A 47 21.37 13.66 7.49
N TYR A 48 20.86 12.42 7.45
CA TYR A 48 21.40 11.33 8.26
C TYR A 48 22.89 11.07 8.01
N THR A 49 23.34 11.17 6.75
CA THR A 49 24.76 10.99 6.37
C THR A 49 25.51 12.33 6.20
N SER A 50 24.82 13.46 6.35
CA SER A 50 25.40 14.81 6.20
C SER A 50 26.22 15.21 7.44
N PRO A 51 27.27 16.05 7.32
CA PRO A 51 27.88 16.71 8.47
C PRO A 51 26.97 17.71 9.16
N VAL A 52 25.86 18.10 8.54
CA VAL A 52 24.83 18.95 9.13
C VAL A 52 23.78 18.09 9.81
N VAL A 53 23.46 18.39 11.06
CA VAL A 53 22.40 17.76 11.83
C VAL A 53 21.31 18.80 12.10
N ILE A 54 20.05 18.40 11.92
CA ILE A 54 18.90 19.25 12.20
C ILE A 54 18.07 18.54 13.27
N ASP A 55 18.01 19.13 14.46
CA ASP A 55 17.14 18.67 15.54
C ASP A 55 15.89 19.53 15.59
N SER A 56 14.75 18.89 15.92
CA SER A 56 13.48 19.57 16.08
C SER A 56 12.98 19.42 17.52
N PHE A 57 12.60 20.54 18.16
CA PHE A 57 12.05 20.58 19.49
C PHE A 57 10.73 21.34 19.49
N ALA A 58 9.92 21.14 20.52
CA ALA A 58 8.74 21.94 20.79
C ALA A 58 8.99 22.87 21.99
N GLY A 59 8.64 24.12 21.86
CA GLY A 59 8.70 25.08 22.96
C GLY A 59 7.70 24.73 24.06
N ASP A 60 8.07 24.93 25.33
CA ASP A 60 7.20 24.74 26.49
C ASP A 60 6.91 26.07 27.24
N GLY A 61 7.44 27.19 26.75
CA GLY A 61 7.31 28.51 27.35
C GLY A 61 8.27 28.80 28.50
N ALA A 62 9.09 27.83 28.93
CA ALA A 62 9.96 27.95 30.11
C ALA A 62 11.41 27.53 29.81
N THR A 63 11.62 26.51 29.01
CA THR A 63 12.97 25.93 28.72
C THR A 63 13.74 26.80 27.75
N VAL A 64 14.94 27.17 28.12
CA VAL A 64 15.89 27.94 27.28
C VAL A 64 17.06 27.08 26.77
N THR A 65 17.36 25.96 27.46
CA THR A 65 18.50 25.08 27.11
C THR A 65 18.01 23.78 26.52
N PHE A 66 18.47 23.46 25.32
CA PHE A 66 18.11 22.27 24.58
C PHE A 66 19.32 21.36 24.40
N SER A 67 19.14 20.05 24.63
CA SER A 67 20.18 19.04 24.45
C SER A 67 20.11 18.49 23.04
N LEU A 68 21.20 18.59 22.30
CA LEU A 68 21.30 18.09 20.93
C LEU A 68 21.29 16.56 20.90
N THR A 69 20.71 15.97 19.85
CA THR A 69 20.67 14.52 19.68
C THR A 69 22.03 13.95 19.30
N TRP A 70 22.77 14.61 18.42
CA TRP A 70 24.12 14.23 18.04
C TRP A 70 25.14 15.07 18.80
N LYS A 71 25.95 14.45 19.67
CA LYS A 71 26.91 15.11 20.55
C LYS A 71 28.37 14.86 20.21
N HIS A 72 28.60 14.03 19.18
CA HIS A 72 29.93 13.59 18.83
C HIS A 72 30.62 14.60 17.92
N ASN A 73 31.84 15.02 18.31
CA ASN A 73 32.76 15.82 17.53
C ASN A 73 32.18 17.14 16.96
N LEU A 74 31.40 17.85 17.79
CA LEU A 74 30.78 19.12 17.40
C LEU A 74 31.81 20.19 17.14
N ILE A 75 31.56 21.03 16.12
CA ILE A 75 32.49 22.15 15.76
C ILE A 75 32.19 23.34 16.66
N ALA A 76 33.03 23.58 17.68
CA ALA A 76 32.82 24.65 18.66
C ALA A 76 32.94 26.07 18.05
N THR A 77 33.61 26.21 16.91
CA THR A 77 33.82 27.51 16.23
C THR A 77 32.65 27.96 15.38
N GLU A 78 31.71 27.06 15.07
CA GLU A 78 30.52 27.38 14.31
C GLU A 78 29.28 27.43 15.24
N THR A 79 28.61 28.59 15.28
CA THR A 79 27.36 28.77 16.04
C THR A 79 26.22 28.05 15.34
N PRO A 80 25.46 27.18 16.02
CA PRO A 80 24.27 26.58 15.46
C PRO A 80 23.24 27.62 15.00
N LEU A 81 22.60 27.34 13.87
CA LEU A 81 21.47 28.15 13.39
C LEU A 81 20.19 27.65 14.05
N VAL A 82 19.48 28.54 14.73
CA VAL A 82 18.21 28.22 15.38
C VAL A 82 17.09 29.01 14.75
N THR A 83 16.01 28.33 14.42
CA THR A 83 14.77 28.95 13.98
C THR A 83 13.61 28.55 14.89
N VAL A 84 12.77 29.52 15.25
CA VAL A 84 11.55 29.34 16.03
C VAL A 84 10.37 29.79 15.15
N ASP A 85 9.44 28.89 14.85
CA ASP A 85 8.34 29.11 13.90
C ASP A 85 8.79 29.69 12.55
N GLY A 86 9.98 29.27 12.08
CA GLY A 86 10.59 29.72 10.83
C GLY A 86 11.38 31.03 10.92
N ALA A 87 11.35 31.75 12.04
CA ALA A 87 12.15 32.97 12.27
C ALA A 87 13.48 32.62 12.94
N GLU A 88 14.58 33.18 12.44
CA GLU A 88 15.91 32.98 13.01
C GLU A 88 16.03 33.64 14.39
N VAL A 89 16.56 32.91 15.38
CA VAL A 89 16.73 33.37 16.75
C VAL A 89 18.22 33.24 17.12
N ALA A 90 18.74 34.30 17.78
CA ALA A 90 20.13 34.33 18.23
C ALA A 90 20.36 33.32 19.36
N VAL A 91 21.47 32.60 19.27
CA VAL A 91 21.95 31.68 20.28
C VAL A 91 22.73 32.44 21.34
N ALA A 92 22.33 32.26 22.61
CA ALA A 92 23.03 32.91 23.74
C ALA A 92 24.34 32.19 24.07
N SER A 93 24.35 30.85 24.06
CA SER A 93 25.56 30.06 24.24
C SER A 93 25.42 28.68 23.59
N PHE A 94 26.57 28.16 23.11
CA PHE A 94 26.67 26.80 22.57
C PHE A 94 27.84 26.09 23.27
N ASP A 95 27.55 24.96 23.89
CA ASP A 95 28.55 24.07 24.48
C ASP A 95 28.74 22.83 23.61
N ALA A 96 29.77 22.81 22.80
CA ALA A 96 30.12 21.70 21.93
C ALA A 96 30.52 20.42 22.69
N THR A 97 31.01 20.54 23.95
CA THR A 97 31.44 19.41 24.78
C THR A 97 30.23 18.72 25.41
N ALA A 98 29.29 19.50 25.96
CA ALA A 98 28.08 19.01 26.55
C ALA A 98 26.99 18.69 25.49
N GLY A 99 27.13 19.22 24.28
CA GLY A 99 26.12 19.11 23.23
C GLY A 99 24.83 19.82 23.60
N THR A 100 24.95 21.05 24.13
CA THR A 100 23.81 21.85 24.55
C THR A 100 23.81 23.23 23.92
N ILE A 101 22.62 23.74 23.64
CA ILE A 101 22.42 25.09 23.11
C ILE A 101 21.46 25.83 24.05
N THR A 102 21.79 27.10 24.34
CA THR A 102 20.94 27.97 25.18
C THR A 102 20.49 29.16 24.36
N LEU A 103 19.19 29.44 24.38
CA LEU A 103 18.56 30.58 23.74
C LEU A 103 18.50 31.74 24.73
N ALA A 104 18.44 32.97 24.20
CA ALA A 104 18.33 34.17 25.01
C ALA A 104 16.98 34.31 25.75
N SER A 105 15.92 33.72 25.21
CA SER A 105 14.59 33.69 25.79
C SER A 105 13.90 32.35 25.53
N ALA A 106 13.02 31.93 26.42
CA ALA A 106 12.24 30.70 26.24
C ALA A 106 11.26 30.87 25.08
N PRO A 107 11.23 29.95 24.12
CA PRO A 107 10.25 29.92 23.04
C PRO A 107 8.84 29.66 23.58
N ALA A 108 7.83 30.23 22.92
CA ALA A 108 6.44 30.08 23.34
C ALA A 108 6.02 28.61 23.39
N ALA A 109 5.04 28.28 24.23
CA ALA A 109 4.50 26.92 24.29
C ALA A 109 3.90 26.50 22.93
N GLY A 110 4.32 25.35 22.41
CA GLY A 110 3.91 24.85 21.11
C GLY A 110 4.70 25.39 19.90
N ALA A 111 5.65 26.33 20.10
CA ALA A 111 6.49 26.83 19.02
C ALA A 111 7.39 25.73 18.45
N ALA A 112 7.51 25.66 17.13
CA ALA A 112 8.38 24.71 16.44
C ALA A 112 9.82 25.26 16.39
N ILE A 113 10.74 24.59 17.09
CA ILE A 113 12.15 24.96 17.17
C ILE A 113 12.95 24.01 16.31
N LYS A 114 13.72 24.54 15.34
CA LYS A 114 14.68 23.76 14.57
C LYS A 114 16.08 24.28 14.82
N VAL A 115 17.01 23.36 15.11
CA VAL A 115 18.41 23.65 15.40
C VAL A 115 19.27 22.95 14.39
N ALA A 116 19.95 23.69 13.51
CA ALA A 116 20.88 23.17 12.55
C ALA A 116 22.33 23.44 13.03
N TYR A 117 23.12 22.36 13.14
CA TYR A 117 24.51 22.43 13.61
C TYR A 117 25.39 21.45 12.85
N LYS A 118 26.71 21.63 12.96
CA LYS A 118 27.69 20.81 12.25
C LYS A 118 28.64 20.08 13.18
N TYR A 119 29.08 18.91 12.75
CA TYR A 119 30.17 18.18 13.40
C TYR A 119 31.28 17.87 12.40
N ASP A 120 32.49 17.67 12.92
CA ASP A 120 33.63 17.31 12.08
C ASP A 120 33.58 15.81 11.72
N MET A 121 33.24 15.54 10.46
CA MET A 121 33.11 14.21 9.92
C MET A 121 34.47 13.55 9.62
N VAL A 122 35.53 14.34 9.51
CA VAL A 122 36.86 13.82 9.16
C VAL A 122 37.54 13.19 10.38
N THR A 123 37.39 13.80 11.56
CA THR A 123 38.08 13.36 12.78
C THR A 123 37.13 12.57 13.73
N VAL A 124 35.88 12.35 13.34
CA VAL A 124 34.96 11.57 14.16
C VAL A 124 35.44 10.12 14.30
N PRO A 125 35.45 9.52 15.52
CA PRO A 125 35.82 8.13 15.72
C PRO A 125 34.94 7.17 14.90
N GLN A 126 35.54 6.10 14.35
CA GLN A 126 34.83 5.15 13.49
C GLN A 126 33.59 4.54 14.17
N ALA A 127 33.59 4.36 15.48
CA ALA A 127 32.47 3.84 16.26
C ALA A 127 31.25 4.80 16.31
N GLU A 128 31.48 6.09 16.04
CA GLU A 128 30.47 7.16 16.12
C GLU A 128 29.96 7.59 14.73
N ILE A 129 30.47 6.99 13.65
CA ILE A 129 29.96 7.25 12.30
C ILE A 129 28.53 6.71 12.18
N PRO A 130 27.58 7.50 11.64
CA PRO A 130 26.23 7.01 11.42
C PRO A 130 26.21 5.75 10.56
N THR A 131 25.63 4.67 11.08
CA THR A 131 25.66 3.36 10.45
C THR A 131 24.27 2.92 10.02
N ILE A 132 24.20 2.12 8.96
CA ILE A 132 23.01 1.41 8.55
C ILE A 132 23.22 -0.07 8.85
N LYS A 133 22.30 -0.65 9.63
CA LYS A 133 22.32 -2.07 10.00
C LYS A 133 21.26 -2.83 9.21
N VAL A 134 21.50 -4.12 8.99
CA VAL A 134 20.53 -5.03 8.41
C VAL A 134 19.91 -5.87 9.53
N VAL A 135 18.58 -5.84 9.62
CA VAL A 135 17.82 -6.66 10.57
C VAL A 135 16.94 -7.59 9.76
N SER A 136 16.98 -8.89 10.09
CA SER A 136 16.07 -9.89 9.52
C SER A 136 14.80 -9.93 10.35
N ASP A 137 13.66 -9.86 9.69
CA ASP A 137 12.35 -10.02 10.28
C ASP A 137 11.56 -11.07 9.50
N SER A 138 10.44 -11.55 10.05
CA SER A 138 9.69 -12.64 9.44
C SER A 138 8.20 -12.52 9.67
N ILE A 139 7.42 -12.99 8.69
CA ILE A 139 5.97 -13.11 8.76
C ILE A 139 5.59 -14.58 8.65
N SER A 140 4.79 -15.07 9.59
CA SER A 140 4.24 -16.42 9.55
C SER A 140 2.97 -16.46 8.72
N LEU A 141 2.89 -17.37 7.76
CA LEU A 141 1.75 -17.60 6.90
C LEU A 141 1.18 -18.99 7.18
N THR A 142 -0.12 -19.08 7.44
CA THR A 142 -0.79 -20.36 7.66
C THR A 142 -1.74 -20.64 6.52
N ALA A 143 -1.55 -21.76 5.83
CA ALA A 143 -2.39 -22.16 4.71
C ALA A 143 -3.80 -22.56 5.17
N LYS A 144 -4.82 -22.10 4.45
CA LYS A 144 -6.22 -22.44 4.67
C LYS A 144 -6.71 -23.34 3.53
N PRO A 145 -7.54 -24.37 3.80
CA PRO A 145 -8.08 -25.24 2.77
C PRO A 145 -9.29 -24.62 2.08
N ARG A 146 -9.36 -24.76 0.74
CA ARG A 146 -10.60 -24.64 -0.02
C ARG A 146 -10.89 -25.95 -0.72
N ARG A 147 -12.16 -26.35 -0.75
CA ARG A 147 -12.57 -27.64 -1.28
C ARG A 147 -13.91 -27.51 -1.98
N VAL A 148 -14.04 -28.15 -3.12
CA VAL A 148 -15.30 -28.33 -3.84
C VAL A 148 -15.45 -29.80 -4.24
N LYS A 149 -16.67 -30.27 -4.35
CA LYS A 149 -17.00 -31.63 -4.72
C LYS A 149 -17.95 -31.58 -5.90
N ILE A 150 -17.62 -32.30 -6.98
CA ILE A 150 -18.54 -32.55 -8.08
C ILE A 150 -19.24 -33.89 -7.88
N PHE A 151 -20.49 -33.96 -8.32
CA PHE A 151 -21.29 -35.15 -8.34
C PHE A 151 -21.99 -35.27 -9.70
N PHE A 152 -21.96 -36.43 -10.30
CA PHE A 152 -22.72 -36.70 -11.51
C PHE A 152 -23.12 -38.17 -11.58
N SER A 153 -24.27 -38.42 -12.23
CA SER A 153 -24.75 -39.78 -12.51
C SER A 153 -24.06 -40.35 -13.75
N GLN A 154 -23.61 -41.59 -13.68
CA GLN A 154 -23.08 -42.28 -14.82
C GLN A 154 -24.07 -42.36 -16.00
N PHE A 155 -25.35 -42.51 -15.69
CA PHE A 155 -26.40 -42.50 -16.70
C PHE A 155 -26.49 -41.13 -17.41
N ALA A 156 -26.45 -40.04 -16.65
CA ALA A 156 -26.45 -38.68 -17.22
C ALA A 156 -25.17 -38.42 -18.08
N SER A 157 -24.00 -38.92 -17.65
CA SER A 157 -22.78 -38.83 -18.42
C SER A 157 -22.87 -39.64 -19.75
N PHE A 158 -23.45 -40.82 -19.71
CA PHE A 158 -23.66 -41.64 -20.91
C PHE A 158 -24.65 -40.96 -21.89
N MET A 159 -25.79 -40.48 -21.41
CA MET A 159 -26.78 -39.78 -22.23
C MET A 159 -26.17 -38.51 -22.88
N ALA A 160 -25.48 -37.67 -22.09
CA ALA A 160 -24.81 -36.46 -22.61
C ALA A 160 -23.79 -36.79 -23.73
N LYS A 161 -23.07 -37.89 -23.58
CA LYS A 161 -22.08 -38.33 -24.59
C LYS A 161 -22.74 -38.86 -25.85
N GLN A 162 -23.84 -39.64 -25.71
CA GLN A 162 -24.53 -40.25 -26.83
C GLN A 162 -25.38 -39.24 -27.63
N GLU A 163 -26.09 -38.35 -26.96
CA GLU A 163 -27.03 -37.43 -27.61
C GLU A 163 -26.37 -36.10 -28.01
N ALA A 164 -25.49 -35.58 -27.18
CA ALA A 164 -24.89 -34.25 -27.39
C ALA A 164 -23.39 -34.33 -27.75
N GLY A 165 -22.76 -35.51 -27.75
CA GLY A 165 -21.31 -35.64 -27.94
C GLY A 165 -20.48 -34.92 -26.85
N PHE A 166 -21.10 -34.66 -25.71
CA PHE A 166 -20.54 -33.80 -24.64
C PHE A 166 -20.00 -34.65 -23.50
N ASN A 167 -18.74 -34.39 -23.11
CA ASN A 167 -18.11 -35.05 -21.96
C ASN A 167 -18.47 -34.33 -20.68
N LEU A 168 -19.52 -34.78 -19.98
CA LEU A 168 -20.05 -34.18 -18.76
C LEU A 168 -19.01 -34.15 -17.62
N GLU A 169 -18.23 -35.23 -17.49
CA GLU A 169 -17.19 -35.31 -16.45
C GLU A 169 -16.11 -34.26 -16.61
N GLU A 170 -15.59 -34.09 -17.83
CA GLU A 170 -14.55 -33.14 -18.14
C GLU A 170 -15.01 -31.69 -17.97
N ALA A 171 -16.25 -31.41 -18.40
CA ALA A 171 -16.87 -30.10 -18.24
C ALA A 171 -17.07 -29.75 -16.75
N LEU A 172 -17.55 -30.69 -15.93
CA LEU A 172 -17.73 -30.46 -14.50
C LEU A 172 -16.37 -30.28 -13.79
N LYS A 173 -15.33 -31.01 -14.19
CA LYS A 173 -13.98 -30.80 -13.67
C LYS A 173 -13.44 -29.41 -13.99
N SER A 174 -13.58 -28.99 -15.25
CA SER A 174 -13.17 -27.66 -15.69
C SER A 174 -13.92 -26.56 -14.94
N GLN A 175 -15.24 -26.73 -14.77
CA GLN A 175 -16.05 -25.77 -14.03
C GLN A 175 -15.67 -25.69 -12.55
N ALA A 176 -15.41 -26.83 -11.89
CA ALA A 176 -15.00 -26.86 -10.49
C ALA A 176 -13.63 -26.16 -10.25
N VAL A 177 -12.70 -26.34 -11.15
CA VAL A 177 -11.40 -25.65 -11.08
C VAL A 177 -11.58 -24.15 -11.31
N SER A 178 -12.36 -23.76 -12.32
CA SER A 178 -12.64 -22.36 -12.63
C SER A 178 -13.37 -21.65 -11.46
N GLU A 179 -14.27 -22.35 -10.76
CA GLU A 179 -14.96 -21.78 -9.59
C GLU A 179 -14.02 -21.55 -8.41
N LEU A 180 -13.10 -22.52 -8.14
CA LEU A 180 -12.09 -22.33 -7.11
C LEU A 180 -11.11 -21.19 -7.44
N GLU A 181 -10.68 -21.07 -8.70
CA GLU A 181 -9.84 -19.94 -9.14
C GLU A 181 -10.56 -18.61 -8.94
N TYR A 182 -11.82 -18.53 -9.36
CA TYR A 182 -12.67 -17.36 -9.22
C TYR A 182 -12.82 -16.91 -7.77
N GLU A 183 -13.14 -17.85 -6.85
CA GLU A 183 -13.27 -17.53 -5.43
C GLU A 183 -11.96 -17.02 -4.80
N ILE A 184 -10.81 -17.60 -5.18
CA ILE A 184 -9.50 -17.18 -4.68
C ILE A 184 -9.17 -15.77 -5.17
N ASP A 185 -9.35 -15.51 -6.45
CA ASP A 185 -9.08 -14.20 -7.06
C ASP A 185 -9.98 -13.12 -6.46
N SER A 186 -11.27 -13.45 -6.25
CA SER A 186 -12.23 -12.53 -5.60
C SER A 186 -11.86 -12.26 -4.14
N GLU A 187 -11.38 -13.26 -3.39
CA GLU A 187 -10.91 -13.07 -2.00
C GLU A 187 -9.71 -12.13 -1.94
N ILE A 188 -8.75 -12.27 -2.87
CA ILE A 188 -7.58 -11.39 -2.94
C ILE A 188 -8.02 -9.94 -3.20
N VAL A 189 -8.88 -9.71 -4.20
CA VAL A 189 -9.33 -8.36 -4.54
C VAL A 189 -10.16 -7.75 -3.41
N ASN A 190 -11.04 -8.51 -2.78
CA ASN A 190 -11.86 -8.05 -1.66
C ASN A 190 -11.01 -7.71 -0.42
N LEU A 191 -9.95 -8.49 -0.14
CA LEU A 191 -8.98 -8.17 0.92
C LEU A 191 -8.31 -6.82 0.67
N LEU A 192 -7.83 -6.58 -0.55
CA LEU A 192 -7.18 -5.32 -0.92
C LEU A 192 -8.16 -4.14 -0.86
N ALA A 193 -9.36 -4.28 -1.40
CA ALA A 193 -10.39 -3.24 -1.39
C ALA A 193 -10.80 -2.83 0.03
N LYS A 194 -11.01 -3.83 0.91
CA LYS A 194 -11.34 -3.59 2.32
C LYS A 194 -10.25 -2.82 3.04
N ASN A 195 -8.99 -3.18 2.83
CA ASN A 195 -7.86 -2.52 3.51
C ASN A 195 -7.58 -1.12 2.94
N ALA A 196 -7.78 -0.90 1.63
CA ALA A 196 -7.66 0.43 1.04
C ALA A 196 -8.63 1.45 1.68
N GLY A 197 -9.90 1.04 1.88
CA GLY A 197 -10.90 1.88 2.55
C GLY A 197 -10.71 1.99 4.07
N ALA A 198 -10.19 0.95 4.73
CA ALA A 198 -9.93 0.97 6.17
C ALA A 198 -8.84 1.97 6.54
N TYR A 199 -7.73 1.97 5.81
CA TYR A 199 -6.63 2.91 6.04
C TYR A 199 -7.07 4.37 5.94
N ALA A 200 -7.83 4.72 4.89
CA ALA A 200 -8.32 6.08 4.71
C ALA A 200 -9.21 6.54 5.89
N LYS A 201 -10.07 5.65 6.39
CA LYS A 201 -10.94 5.93 7.55
C LYS A 201 -10.16 6.09 8.85
N GLU A 202 -9.18 5.23 9.10
CA GLU A 202 -8.39 5.24 10.34
C GLU A 202 -7.53 6.50 10.46
N HIS A 203 -6.99 6.99 9.35
CA HIS A 203 -6.10 8.15 9.33
C HIS A 203 -6.79 9.45 8.93
N GLY A 204 -8.12 9.45 8.76
CA GLY A 204 -8.89 10.65 8.39
C GLY A 204 -8.49 11.21 7.02
N GLU A 205 -8.00 10.37 6.12
CA GLU A 205 -7.56 10.81 4.80
C GLU A 205 -8.74 11.01 3.84
N ALA A 206 -8.54 11.92 2.90
CA ALA A 206 -9.51 12.23 1.90
C ALA A 206 -9.66 11.09 0.88
N THR A 207 -10.89 10.63 0.65
CA THR A 207 -11.21 9.75 -0.47
C THR A 207 -11.23 10.56 -1.76
N VAL A 208 -10.55 10.05 -2.79
CA VAL A 208 -10.54 10.71 -4.10
C VAL A 208 -11.80 10.32 -4.86
N THR A 209 -12.61 11.30 -5.25
CA THR A 209 -13.87 11.05 -5.97
C THR A 209 -13.82 11.60 -7.39
N PHE A 210 -14.39 10.88 -8.32
CA PHE A 210 -14.63 11.32 -9.69
C PHE A 210 -16.14 11.33 -9.97
N ASN A 211 -16.67 12.46 -10.45
CA ASN A 211 -18.07 12.56 -10.84
C ASN A 211 -18.22 12.19 -12.32
N LYS A 212 -18.88 11.08 -12.63
CA LYS A 212 -19.12 10.63 -14.00
C LYS A 212 -20.19 11.45 -14.76
N ARG A 213 -20.94 12.30 -14.05
CA ARG A 213 -21.97 13.12 -14.65
C ARG A 213 -21.34 14.26 -15.46
N VAL A 214 -21.64 14.29 -16.75
CA VAL A 214 -21.10 15.28 -17.67
C VAL A 214 -21.83 16.61 -17.49
N PRO A 215 -21.12 17.73 -17.22
CA PRO A 215 -21.72 19.06 -17.18
C PRO A 215 -22.31 19.47 -18.54
N VAL A 216 -23.33 20.36 -18.53
CA VAL A 216 -23.94 20.87 -19.73
C VAL A 216 -22.91 21.67 -20.52
N GLY A 217 -22.76 21.38 -21.83
CA GLY A 217 -21.85 22.09 -22.72
C GLY A 217 -20.47 21.46 -22.93
N ILE A 218 -20.15 20.37 -22.22
CA ILE A 218 -18.89 19.64 -22.37
C ILE A 218 -19.17 18.29 -23.04
N SER A 219 -18.25 17.81 -23.89
CA SER A 219 -18.37 16.48 -24.48
C SER A 219 -18.03 15.40 -23.47
N LYS A 220 -18.65 14.21 -23.58
CA LYS A 220 -18.40 13.09 -22.67
C LYS A 220 -16.93 12.65 -22.66
N SER A 221 -16.29 12.65 -23.83
CA SER A 221 -14.87 12.30 -23.96
C SER A 221 -13.97 13.30 -23.24
N GLU A 222 -14.23 14.58 -23.40
CA GLU A 222 -13.46 15.65 -22.74
C GLU A 222 -13.62 15.62 -21.21
N HIS A 223 -14.85 15.40 -20.74
CA HIS A 223 -15.09 15.24 -19.29
C HIS A 223 -14.36 14.04 -18.71
N TYR A 224 -14.33 12.90 -19.41
CA TYR A 224 -13.68 11.68 -18.92
C TYR A 224 -12.15 11.74 -19.03
N GLU A 225 -11.58 12.61 -19.85
CA GLU A 225 -10.14 12.89 -19.81
C GLU A 225 -9.72 13.50 -18.46
N ALA A 226 -10.61 14.20 -17.76
CA ALA A 226 -10.36 14.70 -16.41
C ALA A 226 -10.14 13.59 -15.37
N PHE A 227 -10.52 12.33 -15.65
CA PHE A 227 -10.19 11.18 -14.78
C PHE A 227 -8.68 10.97 -14.63
N ALA A 228 -7.86 11.45 -15.55
CA ALA A 228 -6.41 11.44 -15.41
C ALA A 228 -5.94 12.22 -14.17
N GLU A 229 -6.62 13.32 -13.81
CA GLU A 229 -6.33 14.06 -12.58
C GLU A 229 -6.65 13.25 -11.33
N THR A 230 -7.75 12.49 -11.36
CA THR A 230 -8.10 11.54 -10.28
C THR A 230 -7.00 10.49 -10.08
N LEU A 231 -6.44 9.93 -11.16
CA LEU A 231 -5.33 8.99 -11.08
C LEU A 231 -4.05 9.64 -10.51
N LEU A 232 -3.77 10.89 -10.89
CA LEU A 232 -2.66 11.64 -10.31
C LEU A 232 -2.88 11.96 -8.84
N ALA A 233 -4.11 12.27 -8.43
CA ALA A 233 -4.47 12.51 -7.03
C ALA A 233 -4.28 11.24 -6.19
N LEU A 234 -4.70 10.06 -6.66
CA LEU A 234 -4.42 8.77 -6.01
C LEU A 234 -2.92 8.50 -5.89
N SER A 235 -2.18 8.76 -6.98
CA SER A 235 -0.72 8.61 -6.98
C SER A 235 -0.05 9.58 -6.00
N LYS A 236 -0.58 10.80 -5.86
CA LYS A 236 -0.11 11.78 -4.88
C LYS A 236 -0.34 11.29 -3.45
N VAL A 237 -1.52 10.74 -3.13
CA VAL A 237 -1.83 10.20 -1.79
C VAL A 237 -0.79 9.17 -1.36
N ILE A 238 -0.49 8.16 -2.19
CA ILE A 238 0.53 7.16 -1.87
C ILE A 238 1.93 7.80 -1.79
N ARG A 239 2.24 8.76 -2.67
CA ARG A 239 3.54 9.44 -2.65
C ARG A 239 3.73 10.32 -1.42
N ASP A 240 2.69 10.96 -0.94
CA ASP A 240 2.73 11.77 0.28
C ASP A 240 2.95 10.89 1.52
N ARG A 241 2.39 9.69 1.55
CA ARG A 241 2.60 8.70 2.62
C ARG A 241 4.01 8.10 2.59
N THR A 242 4.46 7.68 1.41
CA THR A 242 5.70 6.89 1.26
C THR A 242 6.92 7.72 0.86
N LYS A 243 6.72 8.97 0.40
CA LYS A 243 7.74 9.87 -0.20
C LYS A 243 8.49 9.25 -1.40
N ARG A 244 8.04 8.11 -1.91
CA ARG A 244 8.76 7.37 -2.96
C ARG A 244 7.87 6.80 -4.05
N TYR A 245 6.76 6.13 -3.69
CA TYR A 245 5.96 5.34 -4.61
C TYR A 245 4.71 6.10 -5.06
N GLY A 246 4.23 5.79 -6.26
CA GLY A 246 2.92 6.18 -6.78
C GLY A 246 2.15 4.94 -7.19
N ILE A 247 0.92 5.07 -7.68
CA ILE A 247 0.14 3.92 -8.16
C ILE A 247 0.76 3.33 -9.42
N ASN A 248 0.76 2.00 -9.54
CA ASN A 248 1.09 1.28 -10.76
C ASN A 248 -0.03 0.33 -11.22
N TYR A 249 -1.07 0.17 -10.42
CA TYR A 249 -2.29 -0.53 -10.81
C TYR A 249 -3.52 0.11 -10.16
N ILE A 250 -4.68 -0.11 -10.77
CA ILE A 250 -6.01 0.19 -10.23
C ILE A 250 -6.91 -1.01 -10.45
N VAL A 251 -7.81 -1.23 -9.50
CA VAL A 251 -8.85 -2.26 -9.57
C VAL A 251 -10.19 -1.60 -9.27
N GLY A 252 -11.19 -1.86 -10.07
CA GLY A 252 -12.52 -1.26 -9.87
C GLY A 252 -13.65 -2.11 -10.40
N ALA A 253 -14.87 -1.64 -10.19
CA ALA A 253 -16.09 -2.26 -10.69
C ALA A 253 -16.22 -2.12 -12.23
N THR A 254 -17.29 -2.68 -12.78
CA THR A 254 -17.55 -2.69 -14.23
C THR A 254 -17.81 -1.32 -14.84
N ASP A 255 -18.03 -0.29 -14.06
CA ASP A 255 -18.15 1.10 -14.52
C ASP A 255 -16.80 1.80 -14.76
N LEU A 256 -15.71 1.28 -14.16
CA LEU A 256 -14.37 1.84 -14.36
C LEU A 256 -13.92 1.80 -15.84
N PRO A 257 -14.03 0.70 -16.60
CA PRO A 257 -13.71 0.67 -18.02
C PRO A 257 -14.54 1.65 -18.88
N LEU A 258 -15.76 1.97 -18.48
CA LEU A 258 -16.59 2.93 -19.19
C LEU A 258 -16.02 4.35 -19.14
N VAL A 259 -15.36 4.70 -18.05
CA VAL A 259 -14.69 5.98 -17.86
C VAL A 259 -13.34 5.97 -18.54
N VAL A 260 -12.50 4.97 -18.22
CA VAL A 260 -11.12 4.88 -18.69
C VAL A 260 -11.04 4.62 -20.20
N GLY A 261 -11.98 3.86 -20.76
CA GLY A 261 -12.01 3.50 -22.18
C GLY A 261 -12.20 4.67 -23.14
N LEU A 262 -12.68 5.83 -22.66
CA LEU A 262 -12.82 7.04 -23.47
C LEU A 262 -11.58 7.96 -23.41
N MET A 263 -10.56 7.59 -22.63
CA MET A 263 -9.32 8.38 -22.52
C MET A 263 -8.38 8.10 -23.69
N LYS A 264 -7.67 9.13 -24.16
CA LYS A 264 -6.79 9.07 -25.36
C LYS A 264 -5.67 8.03 -25.28
N ASN A 265 -5.13 7.81 -24.07
CA ASN A 265 -3.98 6.93 -23.87
C ASN A 265 -4.38 5.51 -23.41
N TRP A 266 -5.66 5.16 -23.52
CA TRP A 266 -6.15 3.83 -23.19
C TRP A 266 -5.63 2.79 -24.18
N LYS A 267 -5.11 1.71 -23.63
CA LYS A 267 -4.70 0.51 -24.38
C LYS A 267 -5.54 -0.66 -23.88
N ASP A 268 -6.52 -1.05 -24.66
CA ASP A 268 -7.38 -2.17 -24.36
C ASP A 268 -6.61 -3.49 -24.46
N SER A 269 -6.85 -4.41 -23.55
CA SER A 269 -6.31 -5.78 -23.53
C SER A 269 -7.27 -6.81 -24.13
N GLY A 270 -8.48 -6.40 -24.54
CA GLY A 270 -9.55 -7.29 -24.96
C GLY A 270 -10.44 -7.77 -23.82
N GLN A 271 -11.46 -8.56 -24.16
CA GLN A 271 -12.41 -9.07 -23.20
C GLN A 271 -11.93 -10.40 -22.59
N SER A 272 -12.15 -10.57 -21.28
CA SER A 272 -11.94 -11.85 -20.62
C SER A 272 -13.06 -12.84 -20.99
N THR A 273 -12.68 -14.07 -21.27
CA THR A 273 -13.61 -15.19 -21.47
C THR A 273 -13.86 -15.97 -20.18
N LYS A 274 -13.07 -15.69 -19.12
CA LYS A 274 -13.18 -16.34 -17.81
C LYS A 274 -14.00 -15.51 -16.84
N PRO A 275 -14.79 -16.11 -15.94
CA PRO A 275 -15.41 -15.40 -14.84
C PRO A 275 -14.35 -14.87 -13.85
N GLY A 276 -14.68 -13.79 -13.13
CA GLY A 276 -13.81 -13.25 -12.10
C GLY A 276 -13.09 -11.96 -12.48
N PRO A 277 -12.13 -11.52 -11.67
CA PRO A 277 -11.31 -10.36 -11.94
C PRO A 277 -10.47 -10.54 -13.21
N TYR A 278 -10.43 -9.54 -14.06
CA TYR A 278 -9.67 -9.61 -15.31
C TYR A 278 -8.89 -8.32 -15.59
N PHE A 279 -7.83 -8.47 -16.36
CA PHE A 279 -7.03 -7.34 -16.84
C PHE A 279 -7.74 -6.69 -18.03
N ALA A 280 -8.24 -5.46 -17.85
CA ALA A 280 -8.95 -4.73 -18.89
C ALA A 280 -8.02 -4.00 -19.85
N GLY A 281 -6.89 -3.49 -19.35
CA GLY A 281 -5.95 -2.76 -20.18
C GLY A 281 -4.98 -1.91 -19.36
N SER A 282 -4.36 -0.94 -19.99
CA SER A 282 -3.44 -0.02 -19.33
C SER A 282 -3.61 1.41 -19.80
N ILE A 283 -3.37 2.35 -18.88
CA ILE A 283 -3.38 3.77 -19.14
C ILE A 283 -2.16 4.44 -18.50
N ASN A 284 -1.37 5.18 -19.28
CA ASN A 284 -0.18 5.89 -18.80
C ASN A 284 0.79 5.01 -17.97
N GLY A 285 0.89 3.70 -18.28
CA GLY A 285 1.71 2.75 -17.53
C GLY A 285 1.03 2.15 -16.30
N ILE A 286 -0.18 2.59 -15.93
CA ILE A 286 -0.98 2.04 -14.85
C ILE A 286 -1.82 0.88 -15.41
N LYS A 287 -1.75 -0.28 -14.77
CA LYS A 287 -2.56 -1.46 -15.13
C LYS A 287 -3.96 -1.32 -14.57
N VAL A 288 -4.97 -1.63 -15.37
CA VAL A 288 -6.38 -1.54 -14.99
C VAL A 288 -6.97 -2.93 -14.92
N TYR A 289 -7.45 -3.30 -13.75
CA TYR A 289 -8.16 -4.55 -13.51
C TYR A 289 -9.61 -4.27 -13.17
N VAL A 290 -10.48 -5.18 -13.54
CA VAL A 290 -11.92 -5.08 -13.28
C VAL A 290 -12.37 -6.30 -12.51
N HIS A 291 -13.13 -6.06 -11.45
CA HIS A 291 -13.80 -7.10 -10.69
C HIS A 291 -15.31 -6.93 -10.82
N PRO A 292 -16.02 -7.84 -11.52
CA PRO A 292 -17.44 -7.68 -11.83
C PRO A 292 -18.36 -7.60 -10.59
N GLU A 293 -17.98 -8.23 -9.49
CA GLU A 293 -18.77 -8.25 -8.24
C GLU A 293 -18.45 -7.10 -7.28
N MET A 294 -17.46 -6.24 -7.61
CA MET A 294 -17.18 -5.07 -6.79
C MET A 294 -18.36 -4.09 -6.83
N GLU A 295 -18.59 -3.42 -5.70
CA GLU A 295 -19.61 -2.36 -5.60
C GLU A 295 -19.40 -1.31 -6.70
N GLN A 296 -20.49 -0.97 -7.42
CA GLN A 296 -20.44 0.01 -8.50
C GLN A 296 -19.99 1.38 -7.98
N GLY A 297 -19.11 2.02 -8.74
CA GLY A 297 -18.50 3.28 -8.34
C GLY A 297 -17.33 3.14 -7.35
N HIS A 298 -17.03 1.94 -6.87
CA HIS A 298 -15.88 1.71 -6.01
C HIS A 298 -14.66 1.29 -6.85
N PHE A 299 -13.52 1.90 -6.58
CA PHE A 299 -12.23 1.46 -7.12
C PHE A 299 -11.13 1.77 -6.12
N PHE A 300 -10.01 1.11 -6.24
CA PHE A 300 -8.83 1.41 -5.45
C PHE A 300 -7.58 1.35 -6.33
N GLY A 301 -6.60 2.15 -5.98
CA GLY A 301 -5.29 2.14 -6.59
C GLY A 301 -4.24 1.65 -5.63
N GLY A 302 -3.17 1.09 -6.14
CA GLY A 302 -2.08 0.62 -5.32
C GLY A 302 -0.73 0.63 -6.02
N PHE A 303 0.30 0.40 -5.22
CA PHE A 303 1.64 0.13 -5.69
C PHE A 303 2.01 -1.32 -5.40
N HIS A 304 2.55 -1.99 -6.41
CA HIS A 304 3.10 -3.32 -6.30
C HIS A 304 4.55 -3.32 -6.75
N GLY A 305 5.45 -3.69 -5.85
CA GLY A 305 6.87 -3.91 -6.13
C GLY A 305 7.23 -5.39 -6.04
N ASP A 306 8.49 -5.71 -6.35
CA ASP A 306 8.99 -7.09 -6.38
C ASP A 306 9.39 -7.61 -4.98
N ASP A 307 9.57 -6.70 -4.02
CA ASP A 307 9.96 -7.05 -2.65
C ASP A 307 8.74 -7.20 -1.73
N LEU A 308 8.89 -7.98 -0.65
CA LEU A 308 7.86 -8.16 0.37
C LEU A 308 7.43 -6.83 0.99
N MET A 309 8.39 -5.94 1.28
CA MET A 309 8.13 -4.63 1.88
C MET A 309 7.40 -3.66 0.95
N THR A 310 7.50 -3.87 -0.36
CA THR A 310 6.86 -3.02 -1.38
C THR A 310 5.59 -3.62 -1.96
N SER A 311 5.09 -4.68 -1.33
CA SER A 311 3.85 -5.36 -1.72
C SER A 311 2.76 -5.17 -0.67
N SER A 312 1.53 -4.90 -1.10
CA SER A 312 0.40 -4.70 -0.19
C SER A 312 -0.04 -5.98 0.49
N ALA A 313 -0.03 -7.12 -0.24
CA ALA A 313 -0.43 -8.42 0.28
C ALA A 313 0.48 -9.53 -0.24
N VAL A 314 0.50 -10.66 0.46
CA VAL A 314 1.18 -11.87 0.04
C VAL A 314 0.18 -13.00 -0.16
N TYR A 315 0.29 -13.67 -1.29
CA TYR A 315 -0.40 -14.92 -1.61
C TYR A 315 0.62 -16.05 -1.56
N GLY A 316 0.41 -16.99 -0.64
CA GLY A 316 1.28 -18.13 -0.40
C GLY A 316 0.64 -19.45 -0.81
N PRO A 317 0.73 -19.91 -2.07
CA PRO A 317 0.24 -21.22 -2.47
C PRO A 317 1.10 -22.31 -1.79
N TYR A 318 0.44 -23.25 -1.11
CA TYR A 318 1.08 -24.44 -0.53
C TYR A 318 0.82 -25.67 -1.39
N MET A 319 -0.45 -25.91 -1.74
CA MET A 319 -0.86 -27.02 -2.58
C MET A 319 -1.70 -26.48 -3.74
N PRO A 320 -1.34 -26.79 -5.00
CA PRO A 320 -2.17 -26.43 -6.15
C PRO A 320 -3.52 -27.13 -6.08
N ILE A 321 -4.42 -26.82 -7.00
CA ILE A 321 -5.71 -27.50 -7.07
C ILE A 321 -5.46 -28.96 -7.47
N VAL A 322 -5.71 -29.88 -6.54
CA VAL A 322 -5.48 -31.32 -6.71
C VAL A 322 -6.83 -32.05 -6.68
N PRO A 323 -7.13 -32.86 -7.72
CA PRO A 323 -8.32 -33.72 -7.70
C PRO A 323 -8.08 -34.94 -6.80
N THR A 324 -9.16 -35.39 -6.11
CA THR A 324 -9.16 -36.69 -5.45
C THR A 324 -9.48 -37.81 -6.46
N ALA A 325 -9.33 -39.06 -6.04
CA ALA A 325 -9.78 -40.17 -6.85
C ALA A 325 -11.29 -40.07 -7.13
N LEU A 326 -11.72 -40.49 -8.32
CA LEU A 326 -13.13 -40.62 -8.66
C LEU A 326 -13.73 -41.80 -7.90
N LEU A 327 -14.71 -41.52 -7.05
CA LEU A 327 -15.42 -42.54 -6.29
C LEU A 327 -16.76 -42.82 -6.97
N GLN A 328 -17.03 -44.12 -7.24
CA GLN A 328 -18.31 -44.57 -7.78
C GLN A 328 -19.14 -45.15 -6.63
N GLY A 329 -20.37 -44.66 -6.46
CA GLY A 329 -21.34 -45.18 -5.52
C GLY A 329 -22.11 -46.34 -6.07
N PRO A 330 -22.71 -47.18 -5.20
CA PRO A 330 -23.56 -48.29 -5.60
C PRO A 330 -24.85 -47.86 -6.33
N ASP A 331 -25.23 -46.61 -6.23
CA ASP A 331 -26.37 -45.93 -6.85
C ASP A 331 -26.07 -45.44 -8.30
N GLY A 332 -24.87 -45.74 -8.83
CA GLY A 332 -24.40 -45.26 -10.14
C GLY A 332 -24.01 -43.77 -10.13
N GLY A 333 -23.90 -43.15 -8.96
CA GLY A 333 -23.35 -41.81 -8.78
C GLY A 333 -21.81 -41.82 -8.76
N SER A 334 -21.24 -40.87 -9.42
CA SER A 334 -19.77 -40.64 -9.40
C SER A 334 -19.46 -39.33 -8.70
N THR A 335 -18.46 -39.35 -7.84
CA THR A 335 -18.06 -38.20 -7.01
C THR A 335 -16.56 -37.99 -7.10
N GLN A 336 -16.14 -36.73 -7.27
CA GLN A 336 -14.75 -36.33 -7.21
C GLN A 336 -14.60 -35.00 -6.46
N GLY A 337 -13.63 -34.91 -5.58
CA GLY A 337 -13.31 -33.66 -4.86
C GLY A 337 -12.12 -32.95 -5.49
N PHE A 338 -12.10 -31.63 -5.33
CA PHE A 338 -10.96 -30.77 -5.64
C PHE A 338 -10.59 -30.01 -4.40
N SER A 339 -9.32 -29.90 -4.12
CA SER A 339 -8.84 -29.17 -2.94
C SER A 339 -7.58 -28.40 -3.25
N THR A 340 -7.45 -27.24 -2.62
CA THR A 340 -6.25 -26.41 -2.64
C THR A 340 -5.97 -25.87 -1.24
N LEU A 341 -4.71 -25.58 -0.96
CA LEU A 341 -4.28 -24.91 0.27
C LEU A 341 -3.43 -23.71 -0.08
N TYR A 342 -3.78 -22.57 0.47
CA TYR A 342 -3.01 -21.33 0.33
C TYR A 342 -3.16 -20.44 1.56
N ALA A 343 -2.20 -19.56 1.75
CA ALA A 343 -2.28 -18.49 2.72
C ALA A 343 -2.44 -17.15 1.99
N LEU A 344 -3.25 -16.27 2.55
CA LEU A 344 -3.42 -14.90 2.11
C LEU A 344 -3.34 -13.98 3.31
N GLU A 345 -2.41 -13.03 3.29
CA GLU A 345 -2.19 -12.09 4.39
C GLU A 345 -1.92 -10.69 3.84
N MET A 346 -2.44 -9.69 4.55
CA MET A 346 -2.16 -8.29 4.28
C MET A 346 -0.82 -7.91 4.90
N LEU A 347 0.04 -7.22 4.13
CA LEU A 347 1.37 -6.80 4.57
C LEU A 347 1.42 -5.30 4.85
N ASN A 348 1.00 -4.51 3.86
CA ASN A 348 1.22 -3.07 3.85
C ASN A 348 0.03 -2.36 3.21
N ASP A 349 -0.84 -1.81 4.03
CA ASP A 349 -2.04 -1.08 3.61
C ASP A 349 -1.74 0.36 3.16
N ILE A 350 -0.60 0.93 3.60
CA ILE A 350 -0.13 2.27 3.21
C ILE A 350 0.07 2.42 1.69
N LEU A 351 0.29 1.32 0.99
CA LEU A 351 0.48 1.25 -0.45
C LEU A 351 -0.84 1.20 -1.24
N LEU A 352 -1.98 1.27 -0.54
CA LEU A 352 -3.32 1.25 -1.12
C LEU A 352 -4.02 2.57 -0.89
N CYS A 353 -4.84 3.01 -1.85
CA CYS A 353 -5.72 4.17 -1.70
C CYS A 353 -7.07 3.91 -2.34
N GLU A 354 -8.13 4.38 -1.70
CA GLU A 354 -9.51 4.25 -2.16
C GLU A 354 -9.88 5.43 -3.06
N GLY A 355 -10.65 5.11 -4.12
CA GLY A 355 -11.29 6.10 -4.98
C GLY A 355 -12.76 5.74 -5.22
N ARG A 356 -13.58 6.73 -5.57
CA ARG A 356 -15.00 6.52 -5.87
C ARG A 356 -15.42 7.26 -7.14
N ILE A 357 -16.21 6.58 -7.96
CA ILE A 357 -16.92 7.17 -9.09
C ILE A 357 -18.35 7.45 -8.62
N VAL A 358 -18.75 8.71 -8.61
CA VAL A 358 -20.07 9.15 -8.17
C VAL A 358 -20.90 9.70 -9.35
N ASP A 359 -22.21 9.74 -9.21
CA ASP A 359 -23.13 10.35 -10.18
C ASP A 359 -23.98 11.38 -9.47
N GLU A 360 -23.40 12.55 -9.20
CA GLU A 360 -24.05 13.59 -8.43
C GLU A 360 -24.31 14.85 -9.24
N ALA A 361 -25.52 15.42 -9.10
CA ALA A 361 -25.85 16.69 -9.71
C ALA A 361 -25.17 17.84 -8.94
N ASN A 362 -24.60 18.81 -9.67
CA ASN A 362 -24.00 20.06 -9.14
C ASN A 362 -22.69 19.90 -8.34
N LYS A 363 -21.89 18.86 -8.61
CA LYS A 363 -20.51 18.78 -8.08
C LYS A 363 -19.51 18.83 -9.22
N ASP A 364 -18.33 19.38 -8.94
CA ASP A 364 -17.20 19.41 -9.88
C ASP A 364 -16.75 18.00 -10.28
N ALA A 365 -16.04 17.88 -11.41
CA ALA A 365 -15.59 16.60 -11.94
C ALA A 365 -14.73 15.81 -10.95
N ASN A 366 -13.83 16.50 -10.26
CA ASN A 366 -12.90 15.91 -9.32
C ASN A 366 -13.01 16.58 -7.97
N GLN A 367 -13.23 15.79 -6.91
CA GLN A 367 -13.20 16.27 -5.54
C GLN A 367 -12.34 15.34 -4.68
N VAL A 368 -11.49 15.94 -3.87
CA VAL A 368 -10.84 15.27 -2.74
C VAL A 368 -11.72 15.55 -1.54
N VAL A 369 -12.55 14.58 -1.18
CA VAL A 369 -13.47 14.71 -0.04
C VAL A 369 -12.78 14.15 1.19
N ALA A 370 -12.53 15.01 2.18
CA ALA A 370 -12.09 14.54 3.48
C ALA A 370 -13.18 13.64 4.08
N VAL A 371 -12.81 12.44 4.51
CA VAL A 371 -13.71 11.59 5.30
C VAL A 371 -13.91 12.33 6.63
N ALA A 372 -15.15 12.78 6.92
CA ALA A 372 -15.47 13.32 8.23
C ALA A 372 -15.07 12.27 9.27
N GLY A 373 -14.09 12.62 10.12
CA GLY A 373 -13.69 11.78 11.24
C GLY A 373 -14.92 11.42 12.04
N ALA A 374 -15.03 10.19 12.49
CA ALA A 374 -16.08 9.77 13.40
C ALA A 374 -16.04 10.72 14.60
N GLU A 375 -17.06 11.59 14.70
CA GLU A 375 -17.28 12.35 15.91
C GLU A 375 -17.37 11.35 17.06
N GLY A 376 -16.46 11.51 18.02
CA GLY A 376 -16.42 10.66 19.18
C GLY A 376 -17.79 10.59 19.83
N SER A 377 -18.34 9.39 19.88
CA SER A 377 -19.45 9.08 20.81
C SER A 377 -18.90 9.18 22.22
N ASN A 378 -19.42 10.15 22.96
CA ASN A 378 -19.30 10.26 24.40
C ASN A 378 -19.62 8.95 25.12
#